data_6736d448313d323113767bf65e31f2c6
#
_entry.id   6736d448313d323113767bf65e31f2c6
#
_cell.length_a   1.000
_cell.length_b   1.000
_cell.length_c   1.000
_cell.angle_alpha   90.00
_cell.angle_beta   90.00
_cell.angle_gamma   90.00
#
_symmetry.space_group_name_H-M   'P 1'
#
loop_
_entity.id
_entity.type
_entity.pdbx_description
1 polymer ?
#
loop_
_entity_poly.entity_id
_entity_poly.type
_entity_poly.pdbx_seq_one_letter_code
_entity_poly.pdbx_strand_id
1 'polypeptide(L)'
;MTDLILRIFVLDHKNTEDPAVRDKCGRVAGAVGIVTNFLLFLMKIIVGTVFHSVSVTADAVNNLTDSGSSVVTLIGFKMASKPADEKHPFGHARIEYLSGVIVSFIVIFLGLQLGMSSIEKILTPEENALTPVALVVLVISILAKLWQCLFYRKVGRMIKSESVEATSKDSRNDVIATSVVLLGAVITMLTGVNLDGYMGAAVALFIVFSGVQLTISTADPLLGQAPEGELVQTITEKMLSYPGIIGMHDLAVHNYGVGRCFASAHCEVDAKNDILVSHDLIDNIERDFSRDLGIHMVIHLDPVIVGDARTDALHCKVQSLVTALYPTVTIHDFRVIWGVTHSNIVFDAAVPFAVKDSDAVITQKLEAEIQKLDPEYRTVVTIDRR
;
A
#
# COMPACT_ATOMS: atom_id res chain seq x y z
N MET A 1 5.74 17.07 -28.23
CA MET A 1 4.33 16.73 -27.96
C MET A 1 4.01 16.85 -26.47
N THR A 2 4.76 16.28 -25.53
CA THR A 2 4.50 16.39 -24.08
C THR A 2 4.35 17.85 -23.62
N ASP A 3 5.32 18.72 -23.93
CA ASP A 3 5.28 20.14 -23.53
C ASP A 3 4.12 20.90 -24.18
N LEU A 4 3.71 20.50 -25.40
CA LEU A 4 2.55 21.10 -26.07
C LEU A 4 1.25 20.77 -25.32
N ILE A 5 1.05 19.51 -24.95
CA ILE A 5 -0.12 19.08 -24.18
C ILE A 5 -0.17 19.78 -22.83
N LEU A 6 0.95 19.75 -22.09
CA LEU A 6 0.99 20.42 -20.78
C LEU A 6 0.75 21.93 -20.92
N ARG A 7 1.32 22.59 -21.93
CA ARG A 7 1.13 24.03 -22.16
C ARG A 7 -0.32 24.41 -22.47
N ILE A 8 -1.08 23.51 -23.12
CA ILE A 8 -2.51 23.75 -23.41
C ILE A 8 -3.36 23.70 -22.14
N PHE A 9 -3.06 22.76 -21.25
CA PHE A 9 -3.93 22.49 -20.08
C PHE A 9 -3.40 23.08 -18.76
N VAL A 10 -2.09 23.38 -18.67
CA VAL A 10 -1.44 23.87 -17.45
C VAL A 10 -0.62 25.13 -17.77
N LEU A 11 -1.18 26.29 -17.41
CA LEU A 11 -0.44 27.55 -17.44
C LEU A 11 0.77 27.43 -16.51
N ASP A 12 1.95 27.79 -17.02
CA ASP A 12 3.22 27.74 -16.26
C ASP A 12 3.66 26.34 -15.80
N HIS A 13 3.40 25.30 -16.61
CA HIS A 13 3.72 23.90 -16.32
C HIS A 13 5.20 23.62 -15.96
N LYS A 14 6.10 24.59 -16.13
CA LYS A 14 7.52 24.49 -15.75
C LYS A 14 7.77 24.79 -14.27
N ASN A 15 6.87 25.52 -13.61
CA ASN A 15 6.98 25.85 -12.18
C ASN A 15 6.42 24.70 -11.31
N THR A 16 7.14 23.58 -11.31
CA THR A 16 6.72 22.37 -10.56
C THR A 16 7.02 22.42 -9.06
N GLU A 17 7.60 23.51 -8.58
CA GLU A 17 7.73 23.80 -7.14
C GLU A 17 6.40 24.23 -6.53
N ASP A 18 5.50 24.82 -7.34
CA ASP A 18 4.13 25.13 -6.92
C ASP A 18 3.28 23.85 -6.84
N PRO A 19 2.78 23.47 -5.62
CA PRO A 19 1.95 22.30 -5.44
C PRO A 19 0.70 22.27 -6.34
N ALA A 20 0.09 23.43 -6.64
CA ALA A 20 -1.09 23.52 -7.49
C ALA A 20 -0.77 23.22 -8.96
N VAL A 21 0.40 23.64 -9.45
CA VAL A 21 0.89 23.33 -10.80
C VAL A 21 1.23 21.83 -10.90
N ARG A 22 1.90 21.30 -9.88
CA ARG A 22 2.25 19.86 -9.76
C ARG A 22 1.02 18.98 -9.84
N ASP A 23 -0.01 19.28 -9.03
CA ASP A 23 -1.29 18.55 -9.00
C ASP A 23 -2.01 18.62 -10.36
N LYS A 24 -2.07 19.81 -11.01
CA LYS A 24 -2.65 19.94 -12.35
C LYS A 24 -1.91 19.11 -13.39
N CYS A 25 -0.58 19.05 -13.36
CA CYS A 25 0.21 18.22 -14.26
C CYS A 25 -0.11 16.73 -14.07
N GLY A 26 -0.22 16.26 -12.83
CA GLY A 26 -0.62 14.90 -12.51
C GLY A 26 -2.01 14.55 -13.03
N ARG A 27 -3.00 15.43 -12.83
CA ARG A 27 -4.37 15.24 -13.34
C ARG A 27 -4.44 15.22 -14.86
N VAL A 28 -3.70 16.09 -15.54
CA VAL A 28 -3.61 16.06 -17.02
C VAL A 28 -2.97 14.77 -17.50
N ALA A 29 -1.93 14.29 -16.82
CA ALA A 29 -1.32 13.00 -17.16
C ALA A 29 -2.34 11.84 -17.01
N GLY A 30 -3.06 11.76 -15.91
CA GLY A 30 -4.13 10.78 -15.71
C GLY A 30 -5.21 10.84 -16.80
N ALA A 31 -5.71 12.05 -17.13
CA ALA A 31 -6.72 12.24 -18.17
C ALA A 31 -6.24 11.80 -19.56
N VAL A 32 -5.00 12.13 -19.92
CA VAL A 32 -4.37 11.68 -21.17
C VAL A 32 -4.33 10.16 -21.24
N GLY A 33 -3.99 9.50 -20.13
CA GLY A 33 -3.98 8.05 -20.04
C GLY A 33 -5.34 7.41 -20.27
N ILE A 34 -6.36 7.90 -19.57
CA ILE A 34 -7.74 7.40 -19.72
C ILE A 34 -8.20 7.51 -21.17
N VAL A 35 -8.05 8.69 -21.76
CA VAL A 35 -8.50 8.94 -23.13
C VAL A 35 -7.72 8.06 -24.11
N THR A 36 -6.42 7.95 -23.98
CA THR A 36 -5.59 7.14 -24.90
C THR A 36 -5.94 5.66 -24.78
N ASN A 37 -6.01 5.12 -23.56
CA ASN A 37 -6.34 3.71 -23.33
C ASN A 37 -7.75 3.38 -23.79
N PHE A 38 -8.72 4.27 -23.59
CA PHE A 38 -10.08 4.09 -24.07
C PHE A 38 -10.18 4.10 -25.60
N LEU A 39 -9.45 4.99 -26.27
CA LEU A 39 -9.38 5.01 -27.73
C LEU A 39 -8.72 3.75 -28.28
N LEU A 40 -7.65 3.28 -27.66
CA LEU A 40 -6.99 2.02 -28.02
C LEU A 40 -7.91 0.81 -27.81
N PHE A 41 -8.66 0.77 -26.70
CA PHE A 41 -9.69 -0.23 -26.45
C PHE A 41 -10.71 -0.25 -27.58
N LEU A 42 -11.33 0.89 -27.90
CA LEU A 42 -12.35 0.96 -28.96
C LEU A 42 -11.81 0.48 -30.32
N MET A 43 -10.62 0.90 -30.68
CA MET A 43 -10.00 0.51 -31.94
C MET A 43 -9.71 -1.00 -32.00
N LYS A 44 -9.13 -1.56 -30.94
CA LYS A 44 -8.79 -2.99 -30.85
C LYS A 44 -10.02 -3.88 -30.72
N ILE A 45 -11.04 -3.49 -29.94
CA ILE A 45 -12.24 -4.32 -29.76
C ILE A 45 -13.01 -4.44 -31.06
N ILE A 46 -13.11 -3.37 -31.86
CA ILE A 46 -13.74 -3.40 -33.17
C ILE A 46 -12.98 -4.39 -34.09
N VAL A 47 -11.66 -4.27 -34.14
CA VAL A 47 -10.84 -5.15 -34.99
C VAL A 47 -10.88 -6.60 -34.50
N GLY A 48 -10.74 -6.82 -33.19
CA GLY A 48 -10.78 -8.15 -32.59
C GLY A 48 -12.11 -8.87 -32.83
N THR A 49 -13.23 -8.16 -32.74
CA THR A 49 -14.56 -8.74 -33.00
C THR A 49 -14.83 -8.96 -34.47
N VAL A 50 -14.50 -8.00 -35.32
CA VAL A 50 -14.75 -8.12 -36.80
C VAL A 50 -13.90 -9.24 -37.42
N PHE A 51 -12.68 -9.43 -36.96
CA PHE A 51 -11.77 -10.45 -37.46
C PHE A 51 -11.66 -11.70 -36.58
N HIS A 52 -12.56 -11.84 -35.61
CA HIS A 52 -12.62 -12.99 -34.69
C HIS A 52 -11.28 -13.35 -34.04
N SER A 53 -10.43 -12.35 -33.73
CA SER A 53 -9.16 -12.55 -33.07
C SER A 53 -9.31 -12.40 -31.55
N VAL A 54 -9.16 -13.53 -30.83
CA VAL A 54 -9.23 -13.55 -29.35
C VAL A 54 -8.03 -12.85 -28.75
N SER A 55 -6.85 -12.96 -29.36
CA SER A 55 -5.64 -12.28 -28.84
C SER A 55 -5.75 -10.76 -28.94
N VAL A 56 -6.29 -10.23 -30.05
CA VAL A 56 -6.52 -8.77 -30.19
C VAL A 56 -7.63 -8.30 -29.25
N THR A 57 -8.67 -9.11 -29.07
CA THR A 57 -9.75 -8.83 -28.11
C THR A 57 -9.23 -8.82 -26.68
N ALA A 58 -8.38 -9.77 -26.32
CA ALA A 58 -7.75 -9.82 -24.99
C ALA A 58 -6.88 -8.58 -24.73
N ASP A 59 -6.07 -8.17 -25.72
CA ASP A 59 -5.26 -6.96 -25.64
C ASP A 59 -6.12 -5.67 -25.59
N ALA A 60 -7.31 -5.66 -26.22
CA ALA A 60 -8.29 -4.58 -26.05
C ALA A 60 -8.81 -4.50 -24.62
N VAL A 61 -9.18 -5.65 -24.02
CA VAL A 61 -9.66 -5.71 -22.64
C VAL A 61 -8.60 -5.24 -21.66
N ASN A 62 -7.33 -5.54 -21.90
CA ASN A 62 -6.23 -5.00 -21.08
C ASN A 62 -6.25 -3.46 -21.07
N ASN A 63 -6.38 -2.81 -22.23
CA ASN A 63 -6.47 -1.34 -22.30
C ASN A 63 -7.75 -0.79 -21.62
N LEU A 64 -8.86 -1.53 -21.66
CA LEU A 64 -10.07 -1.16 -20.92
C LEU A 64 -9.83 -1.24 -19.40
N THR A 65 -9.13 -2.27 -18.94
CA THR A 65 -8.73 -2.44 -17.54
C THR A 65 -7.90 -1.27 -17.05
N ASP A 66 -6.91 -0.82 -17.82
CA ASP A 66 -6.08 0.34 -17.50
C ASP A 66 -6.91 1.63 -17.40
N SER A 67 -7.85 1.83 -18.33
CA SER A 67 -8.78 2.95 -18.28
C SER A 67 -9.74 2.85 -17.09
N GLY A 68 -10.27 1.67 -16.84
CA GLY A 68 -11.19 1.38 -15.75
C GLY A 68 -10.57 1.66 -14.38
N SER A 69 -9.35 1.18 -14.16
CA SER A 69 -8.58 1.45 -12.94
C SER A 69 -8.41 2.95 -12.71
N SER A 70 -8.07 3.71 -13.77
CA SER A 70 -7.92 5.16 -13.68
C SER A 70 -9.24 5.89 -13.38
N VAL A 71 -10.36 5.45 -13.99
CA VAL A 71 -11.70 6.03 -13.73
C VAL A 71 -12.16 5.73 -12.31
N VAL A 72 -11.95 4.49 -11.82
CA VAL A 72 -12.30 4.11 -10.45
C VAL A 72 -11.49 4.92 -9.44
N THR A 73 -10.20 5.11 -9.70
CA THR A 73 -9.36 5.97 -8.89
C THR A 73 -9.93 7.39 -8.83
N LEU A 74 -10.34 7.98 -9.96
CA LEU A 74 -10.95 9.31 -9.99
C LEU A 74 -12.30 9.38 -9.24
N ILE A 75 -13.16 8.38 -9.40
CA ILE A 75 -14.44 8.30 -8.68
C ILE A 75 -14.19 8.05 -7.20
N GLY A 76 -13.27 7.15 -6.88
CA GLY A 76 -12.84 6.83 -5.53
C GLY A 76 -12.34 8.08 -4.80
N PHE A 77 -11.45 8.86 -5.41
CA PHE A 77 -11.00 10.14 -4.87
C PHE A 77 -12.14 11.12 -4.60
N LYS A 78 -13.08 11.25 -5.54
CA LYS A 78 -14.23 12.15 -5.37
C LYS A 78 -15.18 11.70 -4.25
N MET A 79 -15.34 10.39 -4.07
CA MET A 79 -16.18 9.84 -2.99
C MET A 79 -15.43 9.82 -1.65
N ALA A 80 -14.15 9.52 -1.68
CA ALA A 80 -13.27 9.51 -0.51
C ALA A 80 -13.12 10.91 0.12
N SER A 81 -13.25 11.98 -0.69
CA SER A 81 -13.20 13.36 -0.20
C SER A 81 -14.46 13.82 0.56
N LYS A 82 -15.51 12.98 0.63
CA LYS A 82 -16.67 13.29 1.48
C LYS A 82 -16.26 13.34 2.96
N PRO A 83 -16.68 14.39 3.70
CA PRO A 83 -16.45 14.48 5.13
C PRO A 83 -17.11 13.33 5.88
N ALA A 84 -16.72 13.14 7.12
CA ALA A 84 -17.39 12.24 8.05
C ALA A 84 -18.88 12.61 8.20
N ASP A 85 -19.73 11.60 8.33
CA ASP A 85 -21.17 11.75 8.60
C ASP A 85 -21.57 10.81 9.78
N GLU A 86 -22.84 10.84 10.18
CA GLU A 86 -23.35 10.04 11.31
C GLU A 86 -23.15 8.52 11.10
N LYS A 87 -23.16 8.05 9.85
CA LYS A 87 -22.99 6.62 9.53
C LYS A 87 -21.52 6.24 9.37
N HIS A 88 -20.68 7.19 8.98
CA HIS A 88 -19.26 6.99 8.72
C HIS A 88 -18.42 8.04 9.46
N PRO A 89 -18.29 7.96 10.79
CA PRO A 89 -17.61 8.95 11.62
C PRO A 89 -16.12 9.11 11.31
N PHE A 90 -15.48 8.08 10.72
CA PHE A 90 -14.09 8.13 10.28
C PHE A 90 -13.93 8.61 8.81
N GLY A 91 -15.03 9.02 8.16
CA GLY A 91 -15.03 9.48 6.77
C GLY A 91 -15.23 8.35 5.76
N HIS A 92 -15.12 8.71 4.48
CA HIS A 92 -15.45 7.83 3.36
C HIS A 92 -14.22 7.39 2.55
N ALA A 93 -13.01 7.68 3.00
CA ALA A 93 -11.79 7.46 2.22
C ALA A 93 -11.56 5.99 1.83
N ARG A 94 -12.03 5.02 2.63
CA ARG A 94 -11.96 3.58 2.30
C ARG A 94 -12.81 3.15 1.10
N ILE A 95 -13.73 4.01 0.61
CA ILE A 95 -14.50 3.73 -0.63
C ILE A 95 -13.57 3.58 -1.83
N GLU A 96 -12.43 4.24 -1.83
CA GLU A 96 -11.41 4.09 -2.86
C GLU A 96 -10.94 2.62 -2.97
N TYR A 97 -10.55 2.01 -1.85
CA TYR A 97 -10.12 0.62 -1.80
C TYR A 97 -11.24 -0.35 -2.19
N LEU A 98 -12.45 -0.13 -1.67
CA LEU A 98 -13.62 -0.95 -2.01
C LEU A 98 -13.93 -0.91 -3.51
N SER A 99 -13.84 0.29 -4.11
CA SER A 99 -14.01 0.46 -5.56
C SER A 99 -12.93 -0.30 -6.34
N GLY A 100 -11.68 -0.27 -5.88
CA GLY A 100 -10.58 -1.05 -6.46
C GLY A 100 -10.85 -2.56 -6.43
N VAL A 101 -11.34 -3.09 -5.31
CA VAL A 101 -11.74 -4.50 -5.18
C VAL A 101 -12.85 -4.86 -6.17
N ILE A 102 -13.88 -4.04 -6.34
CA ILE A 102 -14.96 -4.29 -7.32
C ILE A 102 -14.40 -4.36 -8.73
N VAL A 103 -13.53 -3.43 -9.10
CA VAL A 103 -12.90 -3.43 -10.44
C VAL A 103 -12.03 -4.66 -10.64
N SER A 104 -11.24 -5.05 -9.65
CA SER A 104 -10.37 -6.22 -9.77
C SER A 104 -11.17 -7.51 -10.02
N PHE A 105 -12.35 -7.67 -9.42
CA PHE A 105 -13.24 -8.80 -9.73
C PHE A 105 -13.76 -8.76 -11.17
N ILE A 106 -14.10 -7.57 -11.69
CA ILE A 106 -14.51 -7.41 -13.09
C ILE A 106 -13.36 -7.81 -14.02
N VAL A 107 -12.14 -7.38 -13.72
CA VAL A 107 -10.93 -7.71 -14.48
C VAL A 107 -10.67 -9.22 -14.49
N ILE A 108 -10.73 -9.87 -13.32
CA ILE A 108 -10.58 -11.33 -13.20
C ILE A 108 -11.65 -12.05 -14.04
N PHE A 109 -12.91 -11.63 -13.93
CA PHE A 109 -14.02 -12.23 -14.67
C PHE A 109 -13.80 -12.13 -16.19
N LEU A 110 -13.41 -10.95 -16.69
CA LEU A 110 -13.10 -10.74 -18.11
C LEU A 110 -11.90 -11.57 -18.55
N GLY A 111 -10.86 -11.66 -17.74
CA GLY A 111 -9.69 -12.51 -18.00
C GLY A 111 -10.05 -13.99 -18.10
N LEU A 112 -10.89 -14.50 -17.18
CA LEU A 112 -11.38 -15.88 -17.21
C LEU A 112 -12.23 -16.16 -18.45
N GLN A 113 -13.12 -15.24 -18.82
CA GLN A 113 -13.95 -15.36 -20.02
C GLN A 113 -13.10 -15.41 -21.30
N LEU A 114 -12.08 -14.54 -21.39
CA LEU A 114 -11.11 -14.56 -22.50
C LEU A 114 -10.28 -15.85 -22.51
N GLY A 115 -9.91 -16.36 -21.35
CA GLY A 115 -9.21 -17.64 -21.23
C GLY A 115 -10.04 -18.80 -21.75
N MET A 116 -11.33 -18.87 -21.42
CA MET A 116 -12.25 -19.88 -21.94
C MET A 116 -12.39 -19.78 -23.46
N SER A 117 -12.62 -18.58 -24.00
CA SER A 117 -12.69 -18.37 -25.45
C SER A 117 -11.38 -18.74 -26.16
N SER A 118 -10.24 -18.49 -25.52
CA SER A 118 -8.93 -18.87 -26.07
C SER A 118 -8.74 -20.38 -26.12
N ILE A 119 -9.17 -21.12 -25.07
CA ILE A 119 -9.12 -22.58 -25.01
C ILE A 119 -10.05 -23.17 -26.08
N GLU A 120 -11.28 -22.65 -26.21
CA GLU A 120 -12.21 -23.08 -27.24
C GLU A 120 -11.61 -22.94 -28.66
N LYS A 121 -10.93 -21.82 -28.91
CA LYS A 121 -10.26 -21.56 -30.20
C LYS A 121 -9.02 -22.42 -30.45
N ILE A 122 -8.35 -22.90 -29.40
CA ILE A 122 -7.26 -23.89 -29.50
C ILE A 122 -7.84 -25.26 -29.88
N LEU A 123 -8.96 -25.64 -29.25
CA LEU A 123 -9.59 -26.97 -29.47
C LEU A 123 -10.36 -27.05 -30.79
N THR A 124 -10.96 -25.94 -31.20
CA THR A 124 -11.74 -25.82 -32.47
C THR A 124 -11.17 -24.65 -33.28
N PRO A 125 -10.04 -24.89 -34.00
CA PRO A 125 -9.41 -23.83 -34.76
C PRO A 125 -10.31 -23.34 -35.88
N GLU A 126 -10.75 -22.09 -35.83
CA GLU A 126 -11.41 -21.42 -36.93
C GLU A 126 -10.36 -20.78 -37.85
N GLU A 127 -10.66 -20.70 -39.15
CA GLU A 127 -9.82 -19.96 -40.09
C GLU A 127 -9.84 -18.47 -39.72
N ASN A 128 -8.75 -17.98 -39.14
CA ASN A 128 -8.59 -16.57 -38.86
C ASN A 128 -8.12 -15.85 -40.12
N ALA A 129 -8.95 -15.02 -40.67
CA ALA A 129 -8.53 -14.01 -41.65
C ALA A 129 -7.85 -12.86 -40.89
N LEU A 130 -6.61 -13.07 -40.37
CA LEU A 130 -5.78 -11.96 -39.94
C LEU A 130 -5.52 -11.05 -41.12
N THR A 131 -6.22 -9.94 -41.18
CA THR A 131 -6.11 -8.99 -42.27
C THR A 131 -4.95 -8.02 -42.00
N PRO A 132 -4.37 -7.44 -43.07
CA PRO A 132 -3.39 -6.34 -42.90
C PRO A 132 -3.88 -5.21 -41.99
N VAL A 133 -5.21 -5.01 -41.91
CA VAL A 133 -5.82 -4.00 -41.04
C VAL A 133 -5.55 -4.29 -39.56
N ALA A 134 -5.67 -5.57 -39.16
CA ALA A 134 -5.37 -5.95 -37.73
C ALA A 134 -3.90 -5.67 -37.37
N LEU A 135 -2.98 -5.98 -38.29
CA LEU A 135 -1.54 -5.68 -38.06
C LEU A 135 -1.29 -4.17 -37.95
N VAL A 136 -1.90 -3.36 -38.80
CA VAL A 136 -1.79 -1.90 -38.76
C VAL A 136 -2.29 -1.35 -37.40
N VAL A 137 -3.42 -1.86 -36.90
CA VAL A 137 -3.99 -1.46 -35.61
C VAL A 137 -3.08 -1.83 -34.45
N LEU A 138 -2.47 -3.03 -34.45
CA LEU A 138 -1.49 -3.41 -33.44
C LEU A 138 -0.25 -2.51 -33.48
N VAL A 139 0.28 -2.19 -34.66
CA VAL A 139 1.42 -1.27 -34.80
C VAL A 139 1.06 0.13 -34.28
N ILE A 140 -0.10 0.67 -34.64
CA ILE A 140 -0.57 1.97 -34.12
C ILE A 140 -0.68 1.91 -32.59
N SER A 141 -1.16 0.81 -32.04
CA SER A 141 -1.27 0.63 -30.58
C SER A 141 0.09 0.62 -29.88
N ILE A 142 1.07 -0.07 -30.44
CA ILE A 142 2.45 -0.09 -29.94
C ILE A 142 3.04 1.32 -29.95
N LEU A 143 2.87 2.06 -31.05
CA LEU A 143 3.38 3.42 -31.16
C LEU A 143 2.69 4.38 -30.16
N ALA A 144 1.38 4.25 -29.98
CA ALA A 144 0.62 5.05 -29.02
C ALA A 144 1.06 4.75 -27.56
N LYS A 145 1.22 3.48 -27.19
CA LYS A 145 1.70 3.07 -25.86
C LYS A 145 3.16 3.46 -25.63
N LEU A 146 4.03 3.39 -26.64
CA LEU A 146 5.39 3.87 -26.56
C LEU A 146 5.43 5.38 -26.33
N TRP A 147 4.61 6.14 -27.05
CA TRP A 147 4.46 7.57 -26.83
C TRP A 147 3.95 7.87 -25.41
N GLN A 148 2.96 7.12 -24.92
CA GLN A 148 2.40 7.26 -23.60
C GLN A 148 3.44 6.96 -22.50
N CYS A 149 4.25 5.92 -22.67
CA CYS A 149 5.38 5.60 -21.81
C CYS A 149 6.37 6.77 -21.70
N LEU A 150 6.80 7.34 -22.84
CA LEU A 150 7.71 8.48 -22.87
C LEU A 150 7.08 9.75 -22.28
N PHE A 151 5.78 9.95 -22.49
CA PHE A 151 5.01 11.04 -21.92
C PHE A 151 5.01 10.98 -20.39
N TYR A 152 4.60 9.83 -19.83
CA TYR A 152 4.57 9.64 -18.37
C TYR A 152 5.93 9.71 -17.73
N ARG A 153 6.97 9.13 -18.37
CA ARG A 153 8.35 9.24 -17.89
C ARG A 153 8.83 10.69 -17.79
N LYS A 154 8.48 11.51 -18.77
CA LYS A 154 8.84 12.92 -18.76
C LYS A 154 8.08 13.70 -17.69
N VAL A 155 6.76 13.50 -17.59
CA VAL A 155 5.92 14.18 -16.60
C VAL A 155 6.28 13.71 -15.19
N GLY A 156 6.42 12.42 -14.94
CA GLY A 156 6.75 11.84 -13.63
C GLY A 156 8.05 12.41 -13.07
N ARG A 157 9.10 12.49 -13.91
CA ARG A 157 10.37 13.11 -13.51
C ARG A 157 10.25 14.61 -13.25
N MET A 158 9.46 15.31 -14.06
CA MET A 158 9.25 16.75 -13.93
C MET A 158 8.56 17.11 -12.61
N ILE A 159 7.53 16.35 -12.22
CA ILE A 159 6.77 16.58 -10.98
C ILE A 159 7.27 15.74 -9.80
N LYS A 160 8.35 14.95 -9.96
CA LYS A 160 8.89 14.02 -8.95
C LYS A 160 7.81 13.12 -8.35
N SER A 161 7.01 12.47 -9.22
CA SER A 161 5.90 11.60 -8.82
C SER A 161 6.20 10.14 -9.18
N GLU A 162 6.41 9.31 -8.16
CA GLU A 162 6.63 7.87 -8.33
C GLU A 162 5.41 7.17 -8.96
N SER A 163 4.19 7.61 -8.62
CA SER A 163 2.96 7.07 -9.20
C SER A 163 2.90 7.27 -10.71
N VAL A 164 3.25 8.47 -11.22
CA VAL A 164 3.28 8.74 -12.65
C VAL A 164 4.44 7.99 -13.33
N GLU A 165 5.57 7.80 -12.66
CA GLU A 165 6.67 6.97 -13.16
C GLU A 165 6.27 5.48 -13.21
N ALA A 166 5.52 4.98 -12.23
CA ALA A 166 4.95 3.63 -12.26
C ALA A 166 4.06 3.41 -13.48
N THR A 167 3.15 4.36 -13.77
CA THR A 167 2.30 4.31 -14.98
C THR A 167 3.12 4.29 -16.28
N SER A 168 4.30 4.91 -16.29
CA SER A 168 5.25 4.78 -17.44
C SER A 168 5.75 3.34 -17.59
N LYS A 169 6.04 2.64 -16.48
CA LYS A 169 6.47 1.23 -16.52
C LYS A 169 5.36 0.32 -17.00
N ASP A 170 4.12 0.58 -16.58
CA ASP A 170 2.94 -0.17 -17.04
C ASP A 170 2.74 0.00 -18.55
N SER A 171 2.79 1.24 -19.06
CA SER A 171 2.72 1.50 -20.51
C SER A 171 3.84 0.80 -21.30
N ARG A 172 5.03 0.64 -20.71
CA ARG A 172 6.12 -0.14 -21.32
C ARG A 172 5.79 -1.64 -21.37
N ASN A 173 5.19 -2.18 -20.31
CA ASN A 173 4.76 -3.58 -20.27
C ASN A 173 3.69 -3.85 -21.32
N ASP A 174 2.78 -2.91 -21.54
CA ASP A 174 1.77 -2.98 -22.60
C ASP A 174 2.39 -2.99 -24.01
N VAL A 175 3.45 -2.20 -24.24
CA VAL A 175 4.21 -2.28 -25.51
C VAL A 175 4.75 -3.68 -25.72
N ILE A 176 5.29 -4.31 -24.70
CA ILE A 176 5.82 -5.68 -24.78
C ILE A 176 4.67 -6.67 -25.07
N ALA A 177 3.56 -6.61 -24.32
CA ALA A 177 2.42 -7.50 -24.47
C ALA A 177 1.81 -7.40 -25.89
N THR A 178 1.53 -6.17 -26.36
CA THR A 178 0.98 -5.97 -27.72
C THR A 178 2.00 -6.38 -28.81
N SER A 179 3.30 -6.24 -28.57
CA SER A 179 4.34 -6.71 -29.51
C SER A 179 4.36 -8.23 -29.63
N VAL A 180 4.14 -8.95 -28.52
CA VAL A 180 4.02 -10.42 -28.54
C VAL A 180 2.80 -10.84 -29.35
N VAL A 181 1.65 -10.19 -29.17
CA VAL A 181 0.44 -10.43 -29.98
C VAL A 181 0.72 -10.17 -31.47
N LEU A 182 1.38 -9.05 -31.79
CA LEU A 182 1.76 -8.73 -33.17
C LEU A 182 2.67 -9.79 -33.78
N LEU A 183 3.68 -10.25 -33.05
CA LEU A 183 4.58 -11.32 -33.51
C LEU A 183 3.82 -12.61 -33.78
N GLY A 184 2.92 -13.02 -32.88
CA GLY A 184 2.05 -14.17 -33.08
C GLY A 184 1.19 -14.04 -34.36
N ALA A 185 0.60 -12.86 -34.60
CA ALA A 185 -0.17 -12.56 -35.78
C ALA A 185 0.67 -12.66 -37.07
N VAL A 186 1.88 -12.12 -37.07
CA VAL A 186 2.82 -12.19 -38.20
C VAL A 186 3.24 -13.65 -38.48
N ILE A 187 3.57 -14.42 -37.44
CA ILE A 187 3.93 -15.85 -37.59
C ILE A 187 2.75 -16.62 -38.16
N THR A 188 1.53 -16.42 -37.68
CA THR A 188 0.32 -17.04 -38.23
C THR A 188 0.16 -16.71 -39.71
N MET A 189 0.37 -15.46 -40.11
CA MET A 189 0.26 -15.04 -41.50
C MET A 189 1.33 -15.65 -42.40
N LEU A 190 2.55 -15.83 -41.91
CA LEU A 190 3.69 -16.37 -42.69
C LEU A 190 3.68 -17.90 -42.77
N THR A 191 3.27 -18.59 -41.71
CA THR A 191 3.39 -20.05 -41.57
C THR A 191 2.06 -20.77 -41.78
N GLY A 192 0.92 -20.09 -41.74
CA GLY A 192 -0.41 -20.68 -41.71
C GLY A 192 -0.77 -21.38 -40.40
N VAL A 193 0.13 -21.39 -39.40
CA VAL A 193 -0.14 -21.97 -38.08
C VAL A 193 -0.92 -20.96 -37.24
N ASN A 194 -2.15 -21.31 -36.87
CA ASN A 194 -2.98 -20.43 -36.05
C ASN A 194 -2.51 -20.37 -34.59
N LEU A 195 -1.85 -19.28 -34.21
CA LEU A 195 -1.35 -19.03 -32.86
C LEU A 195 -2.29 -18.14 -32.02
N ASP A 196 -3.41 -17.64 -32.60
CA ASP A 196 -4.25 -16.64 -31.93
C ASP A 196 -4.84 -17.14 -30.60
N GLY A 197 -5.31 -18.38 -30.55
CA GLY A 197 -5.80 -18.97 -29.29
C GLY A 197 -4.72 -19.08 -28.21
N TYR A 198 -3.49 -19.46 -28.58
CA TYR A 198 -2.38 -19.55 -27.62
C TYR A 198 -1.96 -18.17 -27.11
N MET A 199 -1.89 -17.19 -27.99
CA MET A 199 -1.57 -15.81 -27.61
C MET A 199 -2.67 -15.20 -26.75
N GLY A 200 -3.95 -15.45 -27.10
CA GLY A 200 -5.11 -15.04 -26.31
C GLY A 200 -5.08 -15.65 -24.90
N ALA A 201 -4.76 -16.94 -24.77
CA ALA A 201 -4.63 -17.62 -23.48
C ALA A 201 -3.50 -17.02 -22.62
N ALA A 202 -2.34 -16.70 -23.22
CA ALA A 202 -1.23 -16.06 -22.50
C ALA A 202 -1.62 -14.67 -21.98
N VAL A 203 -2.29 -13.84 -22.80
CA VAL A 203 -2.78 -12.52 -22.38
C VAL A 203 -3.88 -12.64 -21.33
N ALA A 204 -4.81 -13.57 -21.47
CA ALA A 204 -5.86 -13.83 -20.50
C ALA A 204 -5.30 -14.22 -19.14
N LEU A 205 -4.29 -15.10 -19.11
CA LEU A 205 -3.59 -15.47 -17.87
C LEU A 205 -2.92 -14.25 -17.20
N PHE A 206 -2.30 -13.39 -18.00
CA PHE A 206 -1.71 -12.15 -17.50
C PHE A 206 -2.76 -11.21 -16.91
N ILE A 207 -3.94 -11.07 -17.56
CA ILE A 207 -5.04 -10.25 -17.05
C ILE A 207 -5.56 -10.80 -15.71
N VAL A 208 -5.77 -12.11 -15.60
CA VAL A 208 -6.21 -12.75 -14.34
C VAL A 208 -5.18 -12.53 -13.24
N PHE A 209 -3.90 -12.72 -13.52
CA PHE A 209 -2.82 -12.50 -12.56
C PHE A 209 -2.79 -11.04 -12.09
N SER A 210 -2.89 -10.08 -13.01
CA SER A 210 -2.94 -8.65 -12.69
C SER A 210 -4.19 -8.30 -11.86
N GLY A 211 -5.34 -8.90 -12.17
CA GLY A 211 -6.57 -8.73 -11.39
C GLY A 211 -6.44 -9.26 -9.96
N VAL A 212 -5.79 -10.42 -9.77
CA VAL A 212 -5.52 -10.97 -8.43
C VAL A 212 -4.57 -10.06 -7.65
N GLN A 213 -3.49 -9.57 -8.27
CA GLN A 213 -2.58 -8.61 -7.61
C GLN A 213 -3.31 -7.32 -7.22
N LEU A 214 -4.17 -6.80 -8.09
CA LEU A 214 -4.99 -5.62 -7.79
C LEU A 214 -5.96 -5.88 -6.62
N THR A 215 -6.56 -7.09 -6.56
CA THR A 215 -7.42 -7.48 -5.43
C THR A 215 -6.65 -7.44 -4.12
N ILE A 216 -5.47 -8.06 -4.08
CA ILE A 216 -4.63 -8.10 -2.88
C ILE A 216 -4.23 -6.68 -2.46
N SER A 217 -3.67 -5.88 -3.37
CA SER A 217 -3.20 -4.53 -3.06
C SER A 217 -4.29 -3.56 -2.59
N THR A 218 -5.54 -3.78 -3.03
CA THR A 218 -6.68 -2.95 -2.60
C THR A 218 -7.39 -3.50 -1.37
N ALA A 219 -7.26 -4.80 -1.08
CA ALA A 219 -7.84 -5.43 0.11
C ALA A 219 -6.94 -5.27 1.34
N ASP A 220 -5.62 -5.31 1.20
CA ASP A 220 -4.68 -5.21 2.32
C ASP A 220 -4.89 -3.97 3.20
N PRO A 221 -5.08 -2.74 2.66
CA PRO A 221 -5.39 -1.57 3.47
C PRO A 221 -6.74 -1.67 4.22
N LEU A 222 -7.72 -2.43 3.68
CA LEU A 222 -9.00 -2.67 4.36
C LEU A 222 -8.84 -3.63 5.55
N LEU A 223 -7.93 -4.61 5.44
CA LEU A 223 -7.61 -5.56 6.50
C LEU A 223 -6.75 -4.95 7.62
N GLY A 224 -6.14 -3.79 7.40
CA GLY A 224 -5.24 -3.16 8.36
C GLY A 224 -3.78 -3.46 8.05
N GLN A 225 -3.33 -3.03 6.88
CA GLN A 225 -1.91 -3.13 6.51
C GLN A 225 -1.03 -2.38 7.50
N ALA A 226 0.12 -2.98 7.84
CA ALA A 226 1.11 -2.34 8.69
C ALA A 226 1.57 -0.99 8.07
N PRO A 227 1.81 0.04 8.90
CA PRO A 227 2.29 1.33 8.42
C PRO A 227 3.69 1.21 7.79
N GLU A 228 3.99 2.12 6.87
CA GLU A 228 5.32 2.21 6.26
C GLU A 228 6.38 2.51 7.34
N GLY A 229 7.55 1.87 7.27
CA GLY A 229 8.61 2.03 8.25
C GLY A 229 9.08 3.48 8.38
N GLU A 230 9.08 4.26 7.29
CA GLU A 230 9.41 5.69 7.31
C GLU A 230 8.41 6.51 8.15
N LEU A 231 7.11 6.19 8.07
CA LEU A 231 6.09 6.84 8.88
C LEU A 231 6.28 6.53 10.37
N VAL A 232 6.54 5.25 10.72
CA VAL A 232 6.80 4.82 12.09
C VAL A 232 8.02 5.55 12.66
N GLN A 233 9.11 5.63 11.88
CA GLN A 233 10.31 6.34 12.28
C GLN A 233 10.04 7.85 12.50
N THR A 234 9.32 8.49 11.58
CA THR A 234 8.93 9.90 11.67
C THR A 234 8.13 10.20 12.95
N ILE A 235 7.15 9.34 13.25
CA ILE A 235 6.34 9.46 14.48
C ILE A 235 7.23 9.33 15.71
N THR A 236 8.09 8.30 15.74
CA THR A 236 8.96 8.01 16.87
C THR A 236 9.96 9.14 17.12
N GLU A 237 10.66 9.59 16.09
CA GLU A 237 11.64 10.68 16.19
C GLU A 237 10.99 11.98 16.64
N LYS A 238 9.83 12.33 16.09
CA LYS A 238 9.08 13.52 16.49
C LYS A 238 8.64 13.41 17.96
N MET A 239 8.08 12.27 18.38
CA MET A 239 7.61 12.05 19.74
C MET A 239 8.75 12.20 20.75
N LEU A 240 9.86 11.54 20.51
CA LEU A 240 11.03 11.58 21.41
C LEU A 240 11.79 12.92 21.38
N SER A 241 11.49 13.81 20.43
CA SER A 241 12.09 15.15 20.38
C SER A 241 11.50 16.12 21.40
N TYR A 242 10.36 15.81 22.01
CA TYR A 242 9.73 16.69 22.98
C TYR A 242 10.40 16.58 24.37
N PRO A 243 10.84 17.71 24.97
CA PRO A 243 11.35 17.71 26.32
C PRO A 243 10.28 17.25 27.32
N GLY A 244 10.59 16.23 28.12
CA GLY A 244 9.69 15.66 29.12
C GLY A 244 9.12 14.29 28.70
N ILE A 245 9.27 13.87 27.45
CA ILE A 245 9.03 12.49 27.02
C ILE A 245 10.30 11.67 27.22
N ILE A 246 10.20 10.59 27.99
CA ILE A 246 11.30 9.68 28.36
C ILE A 246 11.36 8.50 27.38
N GLY A 247 10.20 7.96 27.01
CA GLY A 247 10.08 6.82 26.11
C GLY A 247 8.75 6.82 25.38
N MET A 248 8.66 6.00 24.35
CA MET A 248 7.43 5.72 23.61
C MET A 248 7.35 4.23 23.29
N HIS A 249 6.18 3.64 23.49
CA HIS A 249 5.90 2.26 23.13
C HIS A 249 4.44 2.11 22.65
N ASP A 250 4.04 0.91 22.25
CA ASP A 250 2.69 0.54 21.83
C ASP A 250 2.08 1.45 20.76
N LEU A 251 2.94 1.87 19.80
CA LEU A 251 2.47 2.64 18.65
C LEU A 251 1.57 1.77 17.78
N ALA A 252 0.28 2.13 17.71
CA ALA A 252 -0.67 1.60 16.76
C ALA A 252 -1.07 2.69 15.75
N VAL A 253 -0.99 2.36 14.45
CA VAL A 253 -1.33 3.28 13.38
C VAL A 253 -2.43 2.68 12.52
N HIS A 254 -3.54 3.38 12.39
CA HIS A 254 -4.69 2.98 11.61
C HIS A 254 -4.91 3.92 10.43
N ASN A 255 -4.79 3.39 9.22
CA ASN A 255 -5.05 4.15 8.00
C ASN A 255 -6.49 3.92 7.53
N TYR A 256 -7.27 5.01 7.47
CA TYR A 256 -8.64 5.01 6.94
C TYR A 256 -8.71 5.54 5.50
N GLY A 257 -7.58 5.64 4.80
CA GLY A 257 -7.44 6.15 3.45
C GLY A 257 -6.65 7.45 3.39
N VAL A 258 -6.50 8.00 2.20
CA VAL A 258 -5.65 9.17 1.95
C VAL A 258 -6.03 10.35 2.84
N GLY A 259 -5.09 10.85 3.63
CA GLY A 259 -5.28 11.99 4.54
C GLY A 259 -6.13 11.69 5.78
N ARG A 260 -6.36 10.43 6.12
CA ARG A 260 -7.10 9.99 7.30
C ARG A 260 -6.32 8.95 8.09
N CYS A 261 -5.33 9.40 8.82
CA CYS A 261 -4.48 8.59 9.69
C CYS A 261 -4.83 8.84 11.15
N PHE A 262 -5.07 7.76 11.90
CA PHE A 262 -5.26 7.74 13.34
C PHE A 262 -4.14 6.95 13.96
N ALA A 263 -3.58 7.44 15.05
CA ALA A 263 -2.55 6.71 15.77
C ALA A 263 -2.78 6.80 17.28
N SER A 264 -2.38 5.78 18.00
CA SER A 264 -2.26 5.80 19.43
C SER A 264 -0.88 5.32 19.84
N ALA A 265 -0.34 5.90 20.90
CA ALA A 265 0.93 5.51 21.47
C ALA A 265 0.90 5.70 22.98
N HIS A 266 1.77 4.98 23.68
CA HIS A 266 2.06 5.19 25.08
C HIS A 266 3.32 6.06 25.20
N CYS A 267 3.29 7.07 26.06
CA CYS A 267 4.42 7.95 26.32
C CYS A 267 4.80 7.95 27.79
N GLU A 268 6.05 7.65 28.06
CA GLU A 268 6.60 7.66 29.41
C GLU A 268 6.99 9.08 29.82
N VAL A 269 6.54 9.50 31.01
CA VAL A 269 6.88 10.78 31.63
C VAL A 269 7.34 10.57 33.08
N ASP A 270 8.09 11.52 33.64
CA ASP A 270 8.53 11.41 35.04
C ASP A 270 7.33 11.50 36.00
N ALA A 271 7.11 10.47 36.80
CA ALA A 271 6.05 10.40 37.80
C ALA A 271 6.12 11.50 38.87
N LYS A 272 7.24 12.19 38.99
CA LYS A 272 7.42 13.34 39.92
C LYS A 272 6.84 14.64 39.33
N ASN A 273 6.58 14.71 38.06
CA ASN A 273 5.98 15.87 37.43
C ASN A 273 4.52 16.04 37.87
N ASP A 274 4.09 17.29 37.95
CA ASP A 274 2.67 17.58 38.15
C ASP A 274 1.84 17.00 36.98
N ILE A 275 0.76 16.31 37.31
CA ILE A 275 -0.09 15.65 36.29
C ILE A 275 -0.66 16.63 35.28
N LEU A 276 -1.00 17.87 35.69
CA LEU A 276 -1.52 18.89 34.80
C LEU A 276 -0.45 19.37 33.82
N VAL A 277 0.82 19.45 34.25
CA VAL A 277 1.93 19.81 33.37
C VAL A 277 2.21 18.71 32.37
N SER A 278 2.19 17.47 32.82
CA SER A 278 2.34 16.30 31.91
C SER A 278 1.19 16.21 30.90
N HIS A 279 -0.03 16.45 31.35
CA HIS A 279 -1.21 16.47 30.46
C HIS A 279 -1.13 17.60 29.43
N ASP A 280 -0.73 18.81 29.82
CA ASP A 280 -0.57 19.94 28.88
C ASP A 280 0.50 19.64 27.81
N LEU A 281 1.59 18.98 28.19
CA LEU A 281 2.62 18.51 27.25
C LEU A 281 2.01 17.55 26.22
N ILE A 282 1.27 16.54 26.66
CA ILE A 282 0.62 15.54 25.78
C ILE A 282 -0.37 16.22 24.84
N ASP A 283 -1.23 17.09 25.34
CA ASP A 283 -2.23 17.81 24.52
C ASP A 283 -1.56 18.66 23.42
N ASN A 284 -0.44 19.31 23.74
CA ASN A 284 0.33 20.06 22.75
C ASN A 284 0.95 19.14 21.68
N ILE A 285 1.48 17.98 22.08
CA ILE A 285 2.03 16.98 21.16
C ILE A 285 0.93 16.48 20.22
N GLU A 286 -0.25 16.09 20.72
CA GLU A 286 -1.37 15.64 19.90
C GLU A 286 -1.81 16.68 18.86
N ARG A 287 -1.84 17.96 19.25
CA ARG A 287 -2.13 19.07 18.33
C ARG A 287 -1.06 19.26 17.27
N ASP A 288 0.21 19.13 17.63
CA ASP A 288 1.33 19.26 16.70
C ASP A 288 1.34 18.10 15.69
N PHE A 289 1.03 16.87 16.10
CA PHE A 289 0.86 15.74 15.17
C PHE A 289 -0.27 15.97 14.19
N SER A 290 -1.40 16.51 14.65
CA SER A 290 -2.53 16.84 13.80
C SER A 290 -2.19 17.93 12.78
N ARG A 291 -1.48 18.99 13.23
CA ARG A 291 -1.15 20.15 12.39
C ARG A 291 -0.04 19.83 11.38
N ASP A 292 1.01 19.17 11.81
CA ASP A 292 2.26 19.04 11.04
C ASP A 292 2.26 17.78 10.17
N LEU A 293 1.64 16.69 10.63
CA LEU A 293 1.62 15.39 9.94
C LEU A 293 0.23 14.96 9.47
N GLY A 294 -0.84 15.68 9.88
CA GLY A 294 -2.22 15.29 9.57
C GLY A 294 -2.65 13.98 10.26
N ILE A 295 -1.97 13.59 11.35
CA ILE A 295 -2.25 12.38 12.11
C ILE A 295 -3.10 12.74 13.33
N HIS A 296 -4.27 12.11 13.46
CA HIS A 296 -5.03 12.19 14.70
C HIS A 296 -4.40 11.24 15.74
N MET A 297 -3.55 11.82 16.58
CA MET A 297 -2.81 11.10 17.63
C MET A 297 -3.61 11.10 18.93
N VAL A 298 -3.65 9.95 19.61
CA VAL A 298 -4.12 9.79 20.99
C VAL A 298 -2.98 9.21 21.80
N ILE A 299 -2.58 9.88 22.88
CA ILE A 299 -1.44 9.49 23.68
C ILE A 299 -1.89 9.04 25.06
N HIS A 300 -1.56 7.80 25.40
CA HIS A 300 -1.67 7.32 26.77
C HIS A 300 -0.43 7.76 27.57
N LEU A 301 -0.65 8.39 28.69
CA LEU A 301 0.42 8.91 29.55
C LEU A 301 0.80 7.87 30.60
N ASP A 302 2.06 7.38 30.54
CA ASP A 302 2.61 6.41 31.49
C ASP A 302 3.61 7.06 32.43
N PRO A 303 3.26 7.26 33.71
CA PRO A 303 4.18 7.83 34.69
C PRO A 303 5.23 6.80 35.14
N VAL A 304 6.52 7.08 34.88
CA VAL A 304 7.63 6.22 35.29
C VAL A 304 8.45 6.92 36.41
N ILE A 305 8.93 6.12 37.36
CA ILE A 305 9.79 6.63 38.43
C ILE A 305 11.24 6.66 37.92
N VAL A 306 11.75 7.85 37.65
CA VAL A 306 13.13 8.06 37.19
C VAL A 306 14.08 8.17 38.38
N GLY A 307 15.23 7.50 38.29
CA GLY A 307 16.32 7.60 39.25
C GLY A 307 16.16 6.78 40.54
N ASP A 308 15.31 5.74 40.51
CA ASP A 308 15.35 4.66 41.50
C ASP A 308 16.42 3.64 41.11
N ALA A 309 17.60 3.78 41.67
CA ALA A 309 18.75 2.94 41.35
C ALA A 309 18.49 1.43 41.54
N ARG A 310 17.57 1.04 42.45
CA ARG A 310 17.21 -0.35 42.68
C ARG A 310 16.34 -0.90 41.52
N THR A 311 15.36 -0.13 41.12
CA THR A 311 14.48 -0.47 39.98
C THR A 311 15.28 -0.46 38.67
N ASP A 312 16.12 0.56 38.44
CA ASP A 312 16.96 0.68 37.25
C ASP A 312 17.93 -0.50 37.11
N ALA A 313 18.59 -0.89 38.22
CA ALA A 313 19.50 -2.03 38.25
C ALA A 313 18.79 -3.36 37.97
N LEU A 314 17.54 -3.51 38.46
CA LEU A 314 16.72 -4.71 38.17
C LEU A 314 16.22 -4.73 36.75
N HIS A 315 15.80 -3.60 36.20
CA HIS A 315 15.42 -3.45 34.80
C HIS A 315 16.53 -3.92 33.86
N CYS A 316 17.76 -3.41 34.06
CA CYS A 316 18.91 -3.83 33.27
C CYS A 316 19.17 -5.35 33.31
N LYS A 317 19.00 -5.97 34.48
CA LYS A 317 19.15 -7.42 34.66
C LYS A 317 18.05 -8.20 33.91
N VAL A 318 16.81 -7.78 34.07
CA VAL A 318 15.65 -8.44 33.41
C VAL A 318 15.74 -8.27 31.89
N GLN A 319 16.08 -7.07 31.41
CA GLN A 319 16.29 -6.83 29.97
C GLN A 319 17.40 -7.73 29.40
N SER A 320 18.51 -7.87 30.09
CA SER A 320 19.62 -8.75 29.67
C SER A 320 19.19 -10.21 29.63
N LEU A 321 18.40 -10.65 30.60
CA LEU A 321 17.86 -12.01 30.68
C LEU A 321 16.87 -12.29 29.54
N VAL A 322 15.94 -11.36 29.29
CA VAL A 322 14.97 -11.47 28.18
C VAL A 322 15.71 -11.55 26.85
N THR A 323 16.69 -10.66 26.62
CA THR A 323 17.50 -10.65 25.40
C THR A 323 18.32 -11.95 25.23
N ALA A 324 18.79 -12.56 26.31
CA ALA A 324 19.50 -13.84 26.25
C ALA A 324 18.58 -15.01 25.85
N LEU A 325 17.33 -15.01 26.31
CA LEU A 325 16.34 -16.02 25.98
C LEU A 325 15.74 -15.81 24.57
N TYR A 326 15.45 -14.57 24.25
CA TYR A 326 14.78 -14.13 23.02
C TYR A 326 15.44 -12.86 22.48
N PRO A 327 16.45 -12.95 21.60
CA PRO A 327 17.23 -11.79 21.14
C PRO A 327 16.42 -10.69 20.44
N THR A 328 15.24 -11.02 19.95
CA THR A 328 14.34 -10.09 19.23
C THR A 328 13.20 -9.55 20.08
N VAL A 329 13.09 -9.96 21.34
CA VAL A 329 12.06 -9.49 22.28
C VAL A 329 12.60 -8.30 23.06
N THR A 330 11.81 -7.23 23.13
CA THR A 330 12.09 -6.06 23.96
C THR A 330 11.06 -5.95 25.06
N ILE A 331 11.42 -5.31 26.17
CA ILE A 331 10.49 -5.05 27.28
C ILE A 331 10.23 -3.55 27.41
N HIS A 332 9.03 -3.20 27.84
CA HIS A 332 8.61 -1.83 28.12
C HIS A 332 7.62 -1.80 29.30
N ASP A 333 7.22 -0.64 29.74
CA ASP A 333 6.37 -0.41 30.93
C ASP A 333 6.88 -1.17 32.19
N PHE A 334 8.23 -1.19 32.35
CA PHE A 334 8.87 -1.89 33.45
C PHE A 334 8.68 -1.15 34.76
N ARG A 335 8.02 -1.80 35.71
CA ARG A 335 7.80 -1.25 37.06
C ARG A 335 7.91 -2.33 38.12
N VAL A 336 8.34 -1.92 39.31
CA VAL A 336 8.49 -2.83 40.43
C VAL A 336 7.68 -2.34 41.62
N ILE A 337 6.81 -3.19 42.12
CA ILE A 337 6.07 -2.94 43.38
C ILE A 337 6.82 -3.67 44.45
N TRP A 338 7.69 -2.91 45.19
CA TRP A 338 8.49 -3.43 46.27
C TRP A 338 7.63 -3.75 47.49
N GLY A 339 7.52 -5.01 47.84
CA GLY A 339 6.77 -5.50 49.00
C GLY A 339 7.67 -6.02 50.08
N VAL A 340 7.08 -6.31 51.27
CA VAL A 340 7.83 -6.83 52.44
C VAL A 340 8.09 -8.34 52.33
N THR A 341 7.16 -9.07 51.74
CA THR A 341 7.21 -10.55 51.60
C THR A 341 7.59 -11.01 50.21
N HIS A 342 7.28 -10.22 49.22
CA HIS A 342 7.60 -10.46 47.80
C HIS A 342 7.52 -9.15 47.03
N SER A 343 8.19 -9.06 45.90
CA SER A 343 8.12 -7.91 45.00
C SER A 343 7.52 -8.33 43.66
N ASN A 344 6.57 -7.52 43.14
CA ASN A 344 5.98 -7.76 41.85
C ASN A 344 6.76 -6.98 40.79
N ILE A 345 7.29 -7.70 39.81
CA ILE A 345 7.93 -7.18 38.62
C ILE A 345 6.89 -7.20 37.51
N VAL A 346 6.47 -6.03 37.07
CA VAL A 346 5.45 -5.85 36.04
C VAL A 346 6.11 -5.27 34.80
N PHE A 347 5.90 -5.85 33.65
CA PHE A 347 6.38 -5.33 32.37
C PHE A 347 5.63 -5.97 31.19
N ASP A 348 5.67 -5.29 30.07
CA ASP A 348 5.16 -5.78 28.81
C ASP A 348 6.31 -6.25 27.92
N ALA A 349 6.12 -7.39 27.22
CA ALA A 349 7.11 -7.98 26.34
C ALA A 349 6.63 -7.90 24.89
N ALA A 350 7.29 -7.07 24.08
CA ALA A 350 7.02 -6.97 22.65
C ALA A 350 7.66 -8.14 21.90
N VAL A 351 6.84 -9.06 21.44
CA VAL A 351 7.25 -10.33 20.84
C VAL A 351 6.93 -10.34 19.35
N PRO A 352 7.95 -10.37 18.46
CA PRO A 352 7.72 -10.50 17.01
C PRO A 352 6.95 -11.77 16.65
N PHE A 353 6.08 -11.70 15.64
CA PHE A 353 5.35 -12.87 15.11
C PHE A 353 6.27 -14.01 14.62
N ALA A 354 7.54 -13.71 14.33
CA ALA A 354 8.53 -14.72 13.97
C ALA A 354 8.89 -15.67 15.13
N VAL A 355 8.65 -15.28 16.39
CA VAL A 355 8.86 -16.13 17.57
C VAL A 355 7.72 -17.14 17.65
N LYS A 356 8.04 -18.43 17.49
CA LYS A 356 7.06 -19.52 17.38
C LYS A 356 6.50 -20.00 18.71
N ASP A 357 7.17 -19.69 19.82
CA ASP A 357 6.67 -20.07 21.16
C ASP A 357 5.33 -19.40 21.42
N SER A 358 4.41 -20.11 22.09
CA SER A 358 3.15 -19.53 22.52
C SER A 358 3.37 -18.57 23.69
N ASP A 359 2.45 -17.60 23.86
CA ASP A 359 2.53 -16.59 24.92
C ASP A 359 2.69 -17.23 26.31
N ALA A 360 1.95 -18.30 26.59
CA ALA A 360 2.06 -19.05 27.85
C ALA A 360 3.46 -19.65 28.06
N VAL A 361 4.10 -20.15 27.00
CA VAL A 361 5.47 -20.71 27.08
C VAL A 361 6.49 -19.61 27.32
N ILE A 362 6.33 -18.46 26.65
CA ILE A 362 7.21 -17.30 26.83
C ILE A 362 7.11 -16.79 28.27
N THR A 363 5.87 -16.53 28.74
CA THR A 363 5.62 -16.08 30.11
C THR A 363 6.24 -17.03 31.14
N GLN A 364 6.00 -18.34 31.02
CA GLN A 364 6.55 -19.34 31.94
C GLN A 364 8.08 -19.35 31.95
N LYS A 365 8.74 -19.22 30.79
CA LYS A 365 10.20 -19.16 30.70
C LYS A 365 10.75 -17.91 31.34
N LEU A 366 10.14 -16.74 31.06
CA LEU A 366 10.55 -15.47 31.66
C LEU A 366 10.40 -15.48 33.18
N GLU A 367 9.24 -15.94 33.67
CA GLU A 367 8.99 -16.08 35.10
C GLU A 367 10.01 -16.99 35.78
N ALA A 368 10.28 -18.17 35.20
CA ALA A 368 11.25 -19.10 35.76
C ALA A 368 12.68 -18.54 35.84
N GLU A 369 13.10 -17.77 34.85
CA GLU A 369 14.43 -17.15 34.84
C GLU A 369 14.52 -15.94 35.77
N ILE A 370 13.47 -15.13 35.87
CA ILE A 370 13.42 -14.00 36.80
C ILE A 370 13.41 -14.47 38.27
N GLN A 371 12.70 -15.56 38.56
CA GLN A 371 12.70 -16.16 39.90
C GLN A 371 14.09 -16.68 40.34
N LYS A 372 14.98 -16.99 39.40
CA LYS A 372 16.38 -17.36 39.73
C LYS A 372 17.19 -16.16 40.24
N LEU A 373 16.79 -14.93 39.90
CA LEU A 373 17.43 -13.72 40.41
C LEU A 373 17.13 -13.52 41.91
N ASP A 374 15.90 -13.76 42.32
CA ASP A 374 15.43 -13.74 43.68
C ASP A 374 14.11 -14.54 43.79
N PRO A 375 14.00 -15.54 44.67
CA PRO A 375 12.78 -16.34 44.88
C PRO A 375 11.55 -15.55 45.34
N GLU A 376 11.76 -14.34 45.90
CA GLU A 376 10.69 -13.44 46.31
C GLU A 376 10.11 -12.61 45.14
N TYR A 377 10.69 -12.68 43.93
CA TYR A 377 10.16 -12.00 42.76
C TYR A 377 8.95 -12.75 42.20
N ARG A 378 7.89 -12.01 41.95
CA ARG A 378 6.68 -12.44 41.22
C ARG A 378 6.59 -11.64 39.96
N THR A 379 6.35 -12.30 38.84
CA THR A 379 6.35 -11.66 37.53
C THR A 379 4.92 -11.54 37.02
N VAL A 380 4.57 -10.36 36.56
CA VAL A 380 3.34 -10.09 35.81
C VAL A 380 3.77 -9.59 34.42
N VAL A 381 3.59 -10.43 33.42
CA VAL A 381 4.05 -10.14 32.06
C VAL A 381 2.84 -10.12 31.14
N THR A 382 2.70 -9.02 30.40
CA THR A 382 1.79 -8.94 29.24
C THR A 382 2.61 -9.25 27.97
N ILE A 383 2.07 -10.08 27.09
CA ILE A 383 2.72 -10.41 25.80
C ILE A 383 2.06 -9.64 24.68
N ASP A 384 2.80 -8.77 24.04
CA ASP A 384 2.37 -7.98 22.88
C ASP A 384 2.96 -8.55 21.61
N ARG A 385 2.13 -9.17 20.79
CA ARG A 385 2.55 -9.72 19.50
C ARG A 385 2.63 -8.61 18.44
N ARG A 386 3.81 -8.50 17.83
CA ARG A 386 4.12 -7.44 16.82
C ARG A 386 4.76 -8.00 15.56
#